data_a3affe0e4df5e086d50593b942ee148b
#
_entry.id   a3affe0e4df5e086d50593b942ee148b
#
_cell.length_a   1.000
_cell.length_b   1.000
_cell.length_c   1.000
_cell.angle_alpha   90.00
_cell.angle_beta   90.00
_cell.angle_gamma   90.00
#
_symmetry.space_group_name_H-M   'P 1'
#
loop_
_entity.id
_entity.type
_entity.pdbx_description
1 polymer ?
#
loop_
_entity_poly.entity_id
_entity_poly.type
_entity_poly.pdbx_seq_one_letter_code
_entity_poly.pdbx_strand_id
1 'polypeptide(L)'
;WMAQVATERLNQMQDPELSINQALVDYKRLGYSDNWINQRLKSIEIRKDLTDEWKRHGLQEGVQFATLTDIIYQTWSDMTAKEYKQFKGLKKENLRDNMTNKELVLNMLAELSTKEISESKNPETFREHMDVAEAGGEIARNARMELEAKTGKAVISPLNAKTGIALNSSPEEEDTKE
;
A
#
# COMPACT_ATOMS: atom_id res chain seq x y z
N TRP A 1 -6.68 7.53 -32.32
CA TRP A 1 -6.62 6.95 -30.97
C TRP A 1 -5.18 6.95 -30.44
N MET A 2 -4.19 6.38 -31.15
CA MET A 2 -2.78 6.37 -30.70
C MET A 2 -2.18 7.79 -30.54
N ALA A 3 -2.48 8.70 -31.45
CA ALA A 3 -2.02 10.09 -31.35
C ALA A 3 -2.59 10.82 -30.12
N GLN A 4 -3.83 10.56 -29.75
CA GLN A 4 -4.46 11.09 -28.54
C GLN A 4 -3.76 10.58 -27.27
N VAL A 5 -3.51 9.27 -27.18
CA VAL A 5 -2.83 8.65 -26.03
C VAL A 5 -1.41 9.20 -25.89
N ALA A 6 -0.69 9.40 -27.00
CA ALA A 6 0.65 9.98 -26.98
C ALA A 6 0.63 11.45 -26.51
N THR A 7 -0.35 12.23 -26.93
CA THR A 7 -0.51 13.64 -26.51
C THR A 7 -0.87 13.73 -25.02
N GLU A 8 -1.79 12.89 -24.55
CA GLU A 8 -2.13 12.81 -23.13
C GLU A 8 -0.92 12.44 -22.28
N ARG A 9 -0.11 11.49 -22.75
CA ARG A 9 1.11 11.08 -22.04
C ARG A 9 2.15 12.18 -21.99
N LEU A 10 2.34 12.93 -23.07
CA LEU A 10 3.24 14.08 -23.11
C LEU A 10 2.77 15.19 -22.17
N ASN A 11 1.47 15.48 -22.14
CA ASN A 11 0.90 16.46 -21.21
C ASN A 11 1.09 16.04 -19.75
N GLN A 12 0.90 14.76 -19.40
CA GLN A 12 1.16 14.21 -18.07
C GLN A 12 2.63 14.30 -17.67
N MET A 13 3.57 14.20 -18.62
CA MET A 13 5.00 14.39 -18.36
C MET A 13 5.37 15.85 -18.10
N GLN A 14 4.61 16.80 -18.67
CA GLN A 14 4.81 18.24 -18.47
C GLN A 14 4.09 18.76 -17.23
N ASP A 15 2.99 18.13 -16.83
CA ASP A 15 2.20 18.48 -15.65
C ASP A 15 1.90 17.23 -14.82
N PRO A 16 2.68 16.96 -13.75
CA PRO A 16 2.48 15.81 -12.86
C PRO A 16 1.10 15.78 -12.19
N GLU A 17 0.44 16.93 -12.00
CA GLU A 17 -0.91 16.99 -11.40
C GLU A 17 -1.96 16.32 -12.28
N LEU A 18 -1.79 16.35 -13.60
CA LEU A 18 -2.68 15.66 -14.53
C LEU A 18 -2.67 14.14 -14.33
N SER A 19 -1.51 13.56 -14.00
CA SER A 19 -1.39 12.13 -13.70
C SER A 19 -2.12 11.74 -12.42
N ILE A 20 -2.05 12.59 -11.39
CA ILE A 20 -2.76 12.40 -10.11
C ILE A 20 -4.27 12.52 -10.32
N ASN A 21 -4.72 13.54 -11.05
CA ASN A 21 -6.13 13.74 -11.37
C ASN A 21 -6.70 12.58 -12.19
N GLN A 22 -5.95 12.05 -13.15
CA GLN A 22 -6.37 10.90 -13.92
C GLN A 22 -6.49 9.65 -13.03
N ALA A 23 -5.53 9.40 -12.16
CA ALA A 23 -5.59 8.29 -11.21
C ALA A 23 -6.82 8.40 -10.27
N LEU A 24 -7.13 9.60 -9.80
CA LEU A 24 -8.35 9.88 -9.02
C LEU A 24 -9.62 9.47 -9.78
N VAL A 25 -9.73 9.92 -11.03
CA VAL A 25 -10.89 9.60 -11.88
C VAL A 25 -11.01 8.11 -12.12
N ASP A 26 -9.90 7.43 -12.39
CA ASP A 26 -9.89 6.00 -12.68
C ASP A 26 -10.26 5.18 -11.42
N TYR A 27 -9.74 5.50 -10.25
CA TYR A 27 -10.13 4.84 -8.99
C TYR A 27 -11.61 5.09 -8.64
N LYS A 28 -12.13 6.32 -8.86
CA LYS A 28 -13.56 6.61 -8.69
C LYS A 28 -14.43 5.78 -9.62
N ARG A 29 -14.05 5.68 -10.90
CA ARG A 29 -14.75 4.83 -11.87
C ARG A 29 -14.76 3.36 -11.47
N LEU A 30 -13.68 2.90 -10.83
CA LEU A 30 -13.59 1.55 -10.29
C LEU A 30 -14.40 1.35 -9.00
N GLY A 31 -15.01 2.38 -8.43
CA GLY A 31 -15.90 2.31 -7.27
C GLY A 31 -15.20 2.41 -5.91
N TYR A 32 -13.99 2.93 -5.84
CA TYR A 32 -13.31 3.22 -4.57
C TYR A 32 -13.82 4.52 -3.94
N SER A 33 -13.88 4.57 -2.62
CA SER A 33 -14.23 5.78 -1.88
C SER A 33 -13.12 6.85 -1.96
N ASP A 34 -13.51 8.13 -1.85
CA ASP A 34 -12.54 9.24 -1.84
C ASP A 34 -11.51 9.09 -0.71
N ASN A 35 -11.91 8.62 0.47
CA ASN A 35 -11.00 8.39 1.58
C ASN A 35 -9.94 7.32 1.23
N TRP A 36 -10.37 6.19 0.65
CA TRP A 36 -9.45 5.14 0.22
C TRP A 36 -8.49 5.64 -0.88
N ILE A 37 -9.00 6.39 -1.85
CA ILE A 37 -8.21 6.95 -2.95
C ILE A 37 -7.11 7.87 -2.41
N ASN A 38 -7.43 8.76 -1.48
CA ASN A 38 -6.45 9.65 -0.85
C ASN A 38 -5.36 8.85 -0.11
N GLN A 39 -5.73 7.82 0.62
CA GLN A 39 -4.76 6.92 1.28
C GLN A 39 -3.88 6.19 0.26
N ARG A 40 -4.47 5.72 -0.83
CA ARG A 40 -3.73 5.02 -1.88
C ARG A 40 -2.72 5.93 -2.58
N LEU A 41 -3.08 7.15 -2.91
CA LEU A 41 -2.18 8.14 -3.48
C LEU A 41 -1.03 8.47 -2.51
N LYS A 42 -1.32 8.63 -1.22
CA LYS A 42 -0.29 8.82 -0.20
C LYS A 42 0.64 7.62 -0.08
N SER A 43 0.12 6.41 -0.22
CA SER A 43 0.95 5.20 -0.22
C SER A 43 1.90 5.11 -1.42
N ILE A 44 1.51 5.64 -2.57
CA ILE A 44 2.39 5.74 -3.75
C ILE A 44 3.55 6.70 -3.48
N GLU A 45 3.28 7.85 -2.90
CA GLU A 45 4.29 8.83 -2.52
C GLU A 45 5.29 8.25 -1.52
N ILE A 46 4.81 7.67 -0.43
CA ILE A 46 5.65 7.06 0.61
C ILE A 46 6.52 5.94 0.02
N ARG A 47 5.95 5.10 -0.84
CA ARG A 47 6.70 4.05 -1.53
C ARG A 47 7.80 4.61 -2.43
N LYS A 48 7.50 5.69 -3.14
CA LYS A 48 8.48 6.37 -3.98
C LYS A 48 9.64 6.90 -3.13
N ASP A 49 9.33 7.58 -2.04
CA ASP A 49 10.35 8.13 -1.13
C ASP A 49 11.26 7.03 -0.58
N LEU A 50 10.71 5.88 -0.19
CA LEU A 50 11.50 4.73 0.27
C LEU A 50 12.41 4.17 -0.84
N THR A 51 11.88 4.00 -2.05
CA THR A 51 12.70 3.49 -3.16
C THR A 51 13.76 4.48 -3.61
N ASP A 52 13.50 5.77 -3.55
CA ASP A 52 14.49 6.82 -3.82
C ASP A 52 15.60 6.80 -2.74
N GLU A 53 15.25 6.56 -1.47
CA GLU A 53 16.22 6.36 -0.39
C GLU A 53 17.12 5.13 -0.67
N TRP A 54 16.55 4.01 -1.09
CA TRP A 54 17.33 2.83 -1.47
C TRP A 54 18.27 3.10 -2.66
N LYS A 55 17.80 3.85 -3.66
CA LYS A 55 18.64 4.29 -4.80
C LYS A 55 19.77 5.19 -4.35
N ARG A 56 19.52 6.10 -3.42
CA ARG A 56 20.55 6.98 -2.84
C ARG A 56 21.69 6.18 -2.20
N HIS A 57 21.39 5.03 -1.62
CA HIS A 57 22.37 4.09 -1.07
C HIS A 57 22.98 3.13 -2.11
N GLY A 58 22.65 3.28 -3.38
CA GLY A 58 23.21 2.45 -4.46
C GLY A 58 22.61 1.06 -4.56
N LEU A 59 21.47 0.80 -3.89
CA LEU A 59 20.76 -0.47 -4.03
C LEU A 59 20.18 -0.62 -5.44
N GLN A 60 20.27 -1.83 -5.95
CA GLN A 60 19.78 -2.16 -7.28
C GLN A 60 18.28 -2.49 -7.27
N GLU A 61 17.55 -1.92 -8.23
CA GLU A 61 16.17 -2.31 -8.49
C GLU A 61 16.11 -3.81 -8.86
N GLY A 62 14.94 -4.39 -8.69
CA GLY A 62 14.73 -5.83 -8.91
C GLY A 62 14.91 -6.63 -7.63
N VAL A 63 15.92 -7.50 -7.57
CA VAL A 63 16.05 -8.48 -6.48
C VAL A 63 16.23 -7.84 -5.11
N GLN A 64 17.09 -6.81 -4.99
CA GLN A 64 17.32 -6.16 -3.69
C GLN A 64 16.07 -5.43 -3.19
N PHE A 65 15.39 -4.68 -4.05
CA PHE A 65 14.14 -4.00 -3.71
C PHE A 65 13.03 -4.99 -3.36
N ALA A 66 12.92 -6.08 -4.11
CA ALA A 66 11.94 -7.14 -3.82
C ALA A 66 12.20 -7.81 -2.47
N THR A 67 13.47 -8.11 -2.16
CA THR A 67 13.86 -8.72 -0.89
C THR A 67 13.51 -7.80 0.30
N LEU A 68 13.89 -6.54 0.23
CA LEU A 68 13.57 -5.58 1.30
C LEU A 68 12.06 -5.36 1.44
N THR A 69 11.34 -5.33 0.33
CA THR A 69 9.87 -5.23 0.34
C THR A 69 9.23 -6.45 1.00
N ASP A 70 9.71 -7.65 0.71
CA ASP A 70 9.21 -8.87 1.33
C ASP A 70 9.52 -8.92 2.84
N ILE A 71 10.69 -8.45 3.27
CA ILE A 71 11.01 -8.31 4.69
C ILE A 71 10.02 -7.38 5.38
N ILE A 72 9.74 -6.21 4.80
CA ILE A 72 8.77 -5.27 5.35
C ILE A 72 7.40 -5.95 5.49
N TYR A 73 6.90 -6.57 4.41
CA TYR A 73 5.60 -7.24 4.43
C TYR A 73 5.55 -8.38 5.44
N GLN A 74 6.55 -9.26 5.44
CA GLN A 74 6.60 -10.42 6.33
C GLN A 74 6.67 -9.99 7.79
N THR A 75 7.39 -8.92 8.10
CA THR A 75 7.52 -8.42 9.46
C THR A 75 6.20 -7.85 9.99
N TRP A 76 5.51 -6.99 9.22
CA TRP A 76 4.31 -6.36 9.74
C TRP A 76 3.02 -7.18 9.53
N SER A 77 2.95 -7.99 8.46
CA SER A 77 1.74 -8.73 8.09
C SER A 77 1.83 -10.25 8.31
N ASP A 78 2.99 -10.76 8.70
CA ASP A 78 3.32 -12.20 8.80
C ASP A 78 3.28 -12.93 7.45
N MET A 79 3.28 -12.20 6.33
CA MET A 79 3.22 -12.76 4.96
C MET A 79 4.17 -12.01 4.04
N THR A 80 4.84 -12.73 3.13
CA THR A 80 5.51 -12.12 1.98
C THR A 80 4.49 -11.48 1.04
N ALA A 81 4.93 -10.62 0.12
CA ALA A 81 4.03 -10.03 -0.88
C ALA A 81 3.25 -11.08 -1.68
N LYS A 82 3.91 -12.19 -2.02
CA LYS A 82 3.29 -13.31 -2.74
C LYS A 82 2.23 -14.01 -1.91
N GLU A 83 2.53 -14.34 -0.66
CA GLU A 83 1.60 -14.98 0.27
C GLU A 83 0.40 -14.09 0.56
N TYR A 84 0.62 -12.78 0.70
CA TYR A 84 -0.45 -11.82 0.92
C TYR A 84 -1.39 -11.72 -0.30
N LYS A 85 -0.85 -11.72 -1.52
CA LYS A 85 -1.65 -11.82 -2.73
C LYS A 85 -2.49 -13.10 -2.75
N GLN A 86 -1.91 -14.24 -2.42
CA GLN A 86 -2.63 -15.53 -2.34
C GLN A 86 -3.74 -15.49 -1.30
N PHE A 87 -3.46 -14.94 -0.13
CA PHE A 87 -4.44 -14.75 0.95
C PHE A 87 -5.66 -13.92 0.51
N LYS A 88 -5.44 -12.90 -0.34
CA LYS A 88 -6.50 -12.08 -0.91
C LYS A 88 -7.13 -12.67 -2.19
N GLY A 89 -6.71 -13.84 -2.64
CA GLY A 89 -7.20 -14.46 -3.88
C GLY A 89 -6.78 -13.73 -5.16
N LEU A 90 -5.67 -12.97 -5.11
CA LEU A 90 -5.16 -12.22 -6.24
C LEU A 90 -4.22 -13.07 -7.09
N LYS A 91 -4.23 -12.86 -8.40
CA LYS A 91 -3.31 -13.51 -9.36
C LYS A 91 -2.27 -12.52 -9.89
N LYS A 92 -2.72 -11.59 -10.72
CA LYS A 92 -1.87 -10.57 -11.38
C LYS A 92 -2.11 -9.16 -10.85
N GLU A 93 -3.20 -8.97 -10.12
CA GLU A 93 -3.64 -7.69 -9.60
C GLU A 93 -2.60 -7.10 -8.64
N ASN A 94 -2.57 -5.78 -8.54
CA ASN A 94 -1.70 -5.09 -7.60
C ASN A 94 -2.19 -5.31 -6.17
N LEU A 95 -1.30 -5.74 -5.27
CA LEU A 95 -1.64 -6.02 -3.87
C LEU A 95 -2.19 -4.78 -3.16
N ARG A 96 -1.53 -3.62 -3.33
CA ARG A 96 -1.93 -2.38 -2.64
C ARG A 96 -3.28 -1.84 -3.12
N ASP A 97 -3.64 -2.07 -4.39
CA ASP A 97 -4.95 -1.71 -4.92
C ASP A 97 -6.08 -2.58 -4.34
N ASN A 98 -5.74 -3.67 -3.69
CA ASN A 98 -6.67 -4.60 -3.06
C ASN A 98 -6.56 -4.62 -1.52
N MET A 99 -5.79 -3.73 -0.94
CA MET A 99 -5.72 -3.54 0.51
C MET A 99 -6.90 -2.70 1.00
N THR A 100 -7.41 -3.05 2.19
CA THR A 100 -8.34 -2.18 2.92
C THR A 100 -7.63 -0.91 3.39
N ASN A 101 -8.39 0.09 3.82
CA ASN A 101 -7.82 1.33 4.33
C ASN A 101 -6.87 1.11 5.53
N LYS A 102 -7.22 0.20 6.44
CA LYS A 102 -6.38 -0.15 7.60
C LYS A 102 -5.06 -0.79 7.17
N GLU A 103 -5.11 -1.71 6.21
CA GLU A 103 -3.92 -2.36 5.66
C GLU A 103 -3.01 -1.36 4.96
N LEU A 104 -3.57 -0.43 4.17
CA LEU A 104 -2.79 0.64 3.54
C LEU A 104 -2.09 1.53 4.55
N VAL A 105 -2.77 1.95 5.62
CA VAL A 105 -2.19 2.82 6.65
C VAL A 105 -1.03 2.12 7.36
N LEU A 106 -1.18 0.85 7.74
CA LEU A 106 -0.11 0.10 8.38
C LEU A 106 1.06 -0.20 7.44
N ASN A 107 0.79 -0.49 6.17
CA ASN A 107 1.85 -0.63 5.19
C ASN A 107 2.62 0.68 4.98
N MET A 108 1.92 1.81 4.93
CA MET A 108 2.55 3.13 4.87
C MET A 108 3.42 3.40 6.11
N LEU A 109 2.95 3.05 7.29
CA LEU A 109 3.72 3.18 8.53
C LEU A 109 5.00 2.36 8.47
N ALA A 110 4.95 1.12 7.99
CA ALA A 110 6.12 0.26 7.84
C ALA A 110 7.14 0.86 6.86
N GLU A 111 6.68 1.32 5.69
CA GLU A 111 7.55 1.89 4.65
C GLU A 111 8.13 3.24 5.08
N LEU A 112 7.33 4.12 5.68
CA LEU A 112 7.79 5.39 6.23
C LEU A 112 8.83 5.18 7.35
N SER A 113 8.55 4.29 8.28
CA SER A 113 9.48 3.97 9.38
C SER A 113 10.79 3.40 8.85
N THR A 114 10.75 2.53 7.85
CA THR A 114 11.95 2.00 7.21
C THR A 114 12.80 3.13 6.60
N LYS A 115 12.16 4.06 5.89
CA LYS A 115 12.85 5.22 5.30
C LYS A 115 13.50 6.10 6.39
N GLU A 116 12.75 6.48 7.40
CA GLU A 116 13.23 7.35 8.49
C GLU A 116 14.38 6.70 9.27
N ILE A 117 14.31 5.38 9.54
CA ILE A 117 15.39 4.64 10.18
C ILE A 117 16.62 4.58 9.27
N SER A 118 16.43 4.37 7.96
CA SER A 118 17.52 4.38 6.97
C SER A 118 18.26 5.71 6.95
N GLU A 119 17.54 6.82 6.89
CA GLU A 119 18.11 8.15 6.92
C GLU A 119 18.91 8.44 8.21
N SER A 120 18.40 7.95 9.33
CA SER A 120 19.04 8.12 10.65
C SER A 120 20.27 7.25 10.83
N LYS A 121 20.22 5.98 10.41
CA LYS A 121 21.30 5.00 10.61
C LYS A 121 22.33 4.99 9.49
N ASN A 122 21.97 5.49 8.32
CA ASN A 122 22.79 5.51 7.12
C ASN A 122 23.45 4.15 6.81
N PRO A 123 22.66 3.07 6.56
CA PRO A 123 23.19 1.72 6.35
C PRO A 123 24.14 1.68 5.14
N GLU A 124 25.26 0.98 5.29
CA GLU A 124 26.30 0.89 4.25
C GLU A 124 26.25 -0.44 3.50
N THR A 125 25.76 -1.49 4.14
CA THR A 125 25.69 -2.84 3.57
C THR A 125 24.26 -3.28 3.32
N PHE A 126 24.06 -4.21 2.38
CA PHE A 126 22.74 -4.76 2.14
C PHE A 126 22.14 -5.46 3.37
N ARG A 127 22.98 -6.07 4.19
CA ARG A 127 22.54 -6.67 5.46
C ARG A 127 21.97 -5.61 6.41
N GLU A 128 22.61 -4.49 6.56
CA GLU A 128 22.11 -3.39 7.39
C GLU A 128 20.78 -2.82 6.84
N HIS A 129 20.61 -2.77 5.52
CA HIS A 129 19.33 -2.42 4.91
C HIS A 129 18.22 -3.44 5.23
N MET A 130 18.53 -4.74 5.29
CA MET A 130 17.60 -5.77 5.73
C MET A 130 17.18 -5.56 7.19
N ASP A 131 18.15 -5.30 8.08
CA ASP A 131 17.89 -5.04 9.50
C ASP A 131 17.04 -3.75 9.68
N VAL A 132 17.26 -2.73 8.86
CA VAL A 132 16.44 -1.51 8.83
C VAL A 132 15.01 -1.79 8.34
N ALA A 133 14.85 -2.61 7.30
CA ALA A 133 13.55 -3.00 6.79
C ALA A 133 12.74 -3.80 7.82
N GLU A 134 13.40 -4.69 8.55
CA GLU A 134 12.79 -5.43 9.67
C GLU A 134 12.35 -4.47 10.78
N ALA A 135 13.24 -3.57 11.22
CA ALA A 135 12.91 -2.59 12.26
C ALA A 135 11.72 -1.68 11.88
N GLY A 136 11.64 -1.25 10.62
CA GLY A 136 10.50 -0.48 10.11
C GLY A 136 9.20 -1.28 10.09
N GLY A 137 9.27 -2.54 9.69
CA GLY A 137 8.15 -3.48 9.72
C GLY A 137 7.66 -3.76 11.14
N GLU A 138 8.56 -3.88 12.12
CA GLU A 138 8.21 -4.11 13.54
C GLU A 138 7.36 -2.98 14.13
N ILE A 139 7.62 -1.73 13.77
CA ILE A 139 6.82 -0.58 14.22
C ILE A 139 5.37 -0.75 13.79
N ALA A 140 5.14 -1.09 12.53
CA ALA A 140 3.79 -1.33 12.03
C ALA A 140 3.16 -2.60 12.60
N ARG A 141 3.95 -3.66 12.82
CA ARG A 141 3.50 -4.88 13.51
C ARG A 141 2.99 -4.59 14.91
N ASN A 142 3.75 -3.84 15.70
CA ASN A 142 3.36 -3.49 17.04
C ASN A 142 2.07 -2.67 17.06
N ALA A 143 1.94 -1.69 16.16
CA ALA A 143 0.72 -0.92 15.99
C ALA A 143 -0.48 -1.81 15.59
N ARG A 144 -0.28 -2.75 14.65
CA ARG A 144 -1.30 -3.73 14.26
C ARG A 144 -1.77 -4.57 15.43
N MET A 145 -0.83 -5.17 16.16
CA MET A 145 -1.14 -6.06 17.30
C MET A 145 -1.89 -5.31 18.41
N GLU A 146 -1.48 -4.09 18.72
CA GLU A 146 -2.17 -3.27 19.71
C GLU A 146 -3.58 -2.89 19.26
N LEU A 147 -3.76 -2.54 18.00
CA LEU A 147 -5.09 -2.24 17.44
C LEU A 147 -6.01 -3.47 17.47
N GLU A 148 -5.49 -4.63 17.07
CA GLU A 148 -6.23 -5.90 17.11
C GLU A 148 -6.63 -6.28 18.54
N ALA A 149 -5.73 -6.11 19.51
CA ALA A 149 -6.00 -6.38 20.93
C ALA A 149 -7.11 -5.47 21.49
N LYS A 150 -7.11 -4.18 21.13
CA LYS A 150 -8.10 -3.21 21.62
C LYS A 150 -9.46 -3.32 20.93
N THR A 151 -9.49 -3.74 19.68
CA THR A 151 -10.74 -3.81 18.89
C THR A 151 -11.33 -5.20 18.83
N GLY A 152 -10.57 -6.25 19.14
CA GLY A 152 -10.96 -7.64 18.96
C GLY A 152 -11.15 -8.07 17.49
N LYS A 153 -10.65 -7.26 16.54
CA LYS A 153 -10.83 -7.48 15.09
C LYS A 153 -9.48 -7.55 14.40
N ALA A 154 -9.32 -8.52 13.50
CA ALA A 154 -8.15 -8.61 12.65
C ALA A 154 -8.07 -7.38 11.71
N VAL A 155 -6.86 -6.86 11.53
CA VAL A 155 -6.59 -5.78 10.57
C VAL A 155 -6.44 -6.35 9.17
N ILE A 156 -5.67 -7.44 9.05
CA ILE A 156 -5.42 -8.11 7.77
C ILE A 156 -6.64 -8.93 7.41
N SER A 157 -7.16 -8.70 6.21
CA SER A 157 -8.42 -9.28 5.73
C SER A 157 -8.26 -9.85 4.32
N PRO A 158 -8.94 -10.96 3.98
CA PRO A 158 -9.02 -11.44 2.61
C PRO A 158 -9.86 -10.52 1.71
N LEU A 159 -10.61 -9.58 2.31
CA LEU A 159 -11.45 -8.62 1.59
C LEU A 159 -10.61 -7.46 1.06
N ASN A 160 -11.02 -6.89 -0.06
CA ASN A 160 -10.50 -5.61 -0.54
C ASN A 160 -11.41 -4.45 -0.08
N ALA A 161 -10.99 -3.21 -0.34
CA ALA A 161 -11.76 -2.03 0.04
C ALA A 161 -13.17 -1.98 -0.56
N LYS A 162 -13.37 -2.54 -1.75
CA LYS A 162 -14.69 -2.61 -2.42
C LYS A 162 -15.61 -3.65 -1.77
N THR A 163 -15.08 -4.83 -1.48
CA THR A 163 -15.85 -5.93 -0.87
C THR A 163 -16.30 -5.57 0.56
N GLY A 164 -15.47 -4.85 1.30
CA GLY A 164 -15.81 -4.34 2.62
C GLY A 164 -16.97 -3.34 2.60
N ILE A 165 -17.06 -2.52 1.55
CA ILE A 165 -18.19 -1.59 1.35
C ILE A 165 -19.48 -2.35 1.02
N ALA A 166 -19.41 -3.37 0.17
CA ALA A 166 -20.58 -4.18 -0.19
C ALA A 166 -21.19 -4.93 1.00
N LEU A 167 -20.37 -5.37 1.96
CA LEU A 167 -20.85 -6.03 3.18
C LEU A 167 -21.50 -5.08 4.20
N ASN A 168 -21.16 -3.78 4.15
CA ASN A 168 -21.77 -2.76 5.00
C ASN A 168 -23.02 -2.12 4.39
N SER A 169 -23.35 -2.44 3.14
CA SER A 169 -24.52 -1.96 2.41
C SER A 169 -25.62 -3.04 2.27
N SER A 170 -25.75 -3.93 3.24
CA SER A 170 -26.94 -4.77 3.32
C SER A 170 -28.16 -3.86 3.51
N PRO A 171 -29.23 -3.99 2.73
CA PRO A 171 -30.41 -3.17 2.89
C PRO A 171 -31.00 -3.40 4.26
N GLU A 172 -31.25 -2.33 5.02
CA GLU A 172 -32.18 -2.39 6.13
C GLU A 172 -33.50 -2.92 5.57
N GLU A 173 -33.97 -4.04 6.12
CA GLU A 173 -35.30 -4.54 5.82
C GLU A 173 -36.29 -3.43 6.19
N GLU A 174 -36.96 -2.87 5.19
CA GLU A 174 -38.17 -2.07 5.40
C GLU A 174 -39.21 -2.97 6.05
N ASP A 175 -39.33 -2.82 7.35
CA ASP A 175 -40.48 -3.33 8.11
C ASP A 175 -41.74 -2.64 7.57
N THR A 176 -42.37 -3.27 6.60
CA THR A 176 -43.74 -2.96 6.21
C THR A 176 -44.66 -3.41 7.34
N LYS A 177 -45.06 -2.46 8.18
CA LYS A 177 -46.21 -2.62 9.04
C LYS A 177 -47.47 -2.30 8.24
N GLU A 178 -48.29 -3.30 8.00
CA GLU A 178 -49.72 -3.15 7.79
C GLU A 178 -50.43 -2.61 9.02
#